data_2efc48457c844e131b8e6b498d1cc068
#
_entry.id   2efc48457c844e131b8e6b498d1cc068
#
_cell.length_a   1.000
_cell.length_b   1.000
_cell.length_c   1.000
_cell.angle_alpha   90.00
_cell.angle_beta   90.00
_cell.angle_gamma   90.00
#
_symmetry.space_group_name_H-M   'P 1'
#
loop_
_entity.id
_entity.type
_entity.pdbx_description
1 polymer ?
#
loop_
_entity_poly.entity_id
_entity_poly.type
_entity_poly.pdbx_seq_one_letter_code
_entity_poly.pdbx_strand_id
1 'polypeptide(L)'
;MCDNRHYISEAPLSLNSVRRRVEAFLAANGLRLAPLDRYVVVTRDEDGDEILAGGGLDGNVIKCVAVSESARSEGLMNTLVSRLIAIAREEGRESVKAFTKPENEGIFKSLGFELLASAPKAILMENGRGGLPEYKKYLASLACPGRNGAIVMNANPFTKGHRYLIEQAASQVDNLYVIVVKEDRSRFPYAERKAMIEAGCAGLDNVTVCEGSDYAISAATFPTYFLKKLDDATDTHIALDLDLFVNHIAQPLGVTVRFAGSEPEDALTRRYNELMAEILPNFVEIPRLEQNGNPICATSLRRALDKGNLKEAMEYIPKSTVPYLVADLAERALRMELDTTPKPGLVDRRDNGAHKDMDYALMSKSISALRPYLTRLAVESAKDIDPAKIKEIGIEAEKAMLKATSGVNTHKGALFCIGLSVAAASCLACSTGAVEAYSFKELVSRAASEIPSARGTHGAEAKRSFKADGALENARAAYPELFTDWLPYYRSLEGDPFRCHKTLLHIMTTLDDTNILHRRGAEGLAHAEAEAARLLEDFSESGLSSLNKDFIRENISPGGSADMLSLTIFIESIINNIY
;
A
#
# COMPACT_ATOMS: atom_id res chain seq x y z
N MET A 1 -43.88 -17.06 -34.67
CA MET A 1 -43.34 -16.95 -33.30
C MET A 1 -41.90 -16.51 -33.47
N CYS A 2 -41.59 -15.24 -33.22
CA CYS A 2 -40.18 -14.80 -33.21
C CYS A 2 -39.49 -15.48 -32.02
N ASP A 3 -38.43 -16.22 -32.34
CA ASP A 3 -37.58 -16.87 -31.34
C ASP A 3 -36.86 -15.77 -30.59
N ASN A 4 -37.35 -15.40 -29.39
CA ASN A 4 -36.79 -14.37 -28.53
C ASN A 4 -35.56 -14.92 -27.78
N ARG A 5 -34.59 -15.47 -28.52
CA ARG A 5 -33.32 -15.89 -27.92
C ARG A 5 -32.45 -14.67 -27.69
N HIS A 6 -32.05 -14.46 -26.44
CA HIS A 6 -31.05 -13.47 -26.08
C HIS A 6 -29.72 -14.17 -25.87
N TYR A 7 -28.65 -13.56 -26.33
CA TYR A 7 -27.28 -14.04 -26.14
C TYR A 7 -26.61 -13.29 -25.02
N ILE A 8 -25.98 -14.01 -24.10
CA ILE A 8 -25.27 -13.44 -22.99
C ILE A 8 -23.78 -13.73 -23.16
N SER A 9 -22.96 -12.69 -23.19
CA SER A 9 -21.51 -12.82 -23.34
C SER A 9 -20.75 -11.84 -22.48
N GLU A 10 -19.50 -12.17 -22.17
CA GLU A 10 -18.58 -11.20 -21.58
C GLU A 10 -18.04 -10.27 -22.67
N ALA A 11 -18.02 -8.96 -22.39
CA ALA A 11 -17.48 -7.95 -23.27
C ALA A 11 -16.06 -7.55 -22.81
N PRO A 12 -15.00 -7.91 -23.56
CA PRO A 12 -13.62 -7.59 -23.18
C PRO A 12 -13.34 -6.09 -23.37
N LEU A 13 -13.43 -5.32 -22.28
CA LEU A 13 -13.22 -3.86 -22.27
C LEU A 13 -11.77 -3.43 -22.61
N SER A 14 -10.84 -4.37 -22.70
CA SER A 14 -9.48 -4.14 -23.20
C SER A 14 -9.44 -3.83 -24.70
N LEU A 15 -10.46 -4.26 -25.46
CA LEU A 15 -10.60 -3.98 -26.88
C LEU A 15 -11.32 -2.63 -27.07
N ASN A 16 -10.65 -1.67 -27.70
CA ASN A 16 -11.17 -0.31 -27.90
C ASN A 16 -12.52 -0.26 -28.64
N SER A 17 -12.78 -1.14 -29.59
CA SER A 17 -14.06 -1.22 -30.30
C SER A 17 -15.21 -1.65 -29.39
N VAL A 18 -14.98 -2.67 -28.56
CA VAL A 18 -15.96 -3.15 -27.57
C VAL A 18 -16.22 -2.09 -26.52
N ARG A 19 -15.16 -1.49 -25.99
CA ARG A 19 -15.25 -0.42 -24.99
C ARG A 19 -16.10 0.75 -25.49
N ARG A 20 -15.84 1.28 -26.68
CA ARG A 20 -16.62 2.38 -27.27
C ARG A 20 -18.10 2.03 -27.43
N ARG A 21 -18.41 0.80 -27.80
CA ARG A 21 -19.79 0.32 -27.95
C ARG A 21 -20.52 0.26 -26.61
N VAL A 22 -19.84 -0.23 -25.55
CA VAL A 22 -20.37 -0.24 -24.18
C VAL A 22 -20.54 1.19 -23.65
N GLU A 23 -19.58 2.09 -23.90
CA GLU A 23 -19.67 3.50 -23.51
C GLU A 23 -20.87 4.19 -24.18
N ALA A 24 -21.10 3.95 -25.47
CA ALA A 24 -22.25 4.48 -26.20
C ALA A 24 -23.60 3.95 -25.67
N PHE A 25 -23.66 2.65 -25.36
CA PHE A 25 -24.85 2.02 -24.77
C PHE A 25 -25.15 2.61 -23.38
N LEU A 26 -24.14 2.75 -22.52
CA LEU A 26 -24.30 3.34 -21.19
C LEU A 26 -24.73 4.81 -21.27
N ALA A 27 -24.11 5.59 -22.16
CA ALA A 27 -24.45 7.00 -22.38
C ALA A 27 -25.91 7.17 -22.84
N ALA A 28 -26.40 6.32 -23.74
CA ALA A 28 -27.81 6.30 -24.18
C ALA A 28 -28.78 6.00 -23.02
N ASN A 29 -28.32 5.31 -21.98
CA ASN A 29 -29.09 5.02 -20.75
C ASN A 29 -28.79 5.99 -19.59
N GLY A 30 -28.09 7.11 -19.86
CA GLY A 30 -27.79 8.14 -18.86
C GLY A 30 -26.73 7.75 -17.83
N LEU A 31 -25.88 6.77 -18.17
CA LEU A 31 -24.79 6.26 -17.32
C LEU A 31 -23.43 6.53 -17.96
N ARG A 32 -22.37 6.45 -17.15
CA ARG A 32 -20.98 6.50 -17.58
C ARG A 32 -20.29 5.17 -17.26
N LEU A 33 -19.33 4.77 -18.07
CA LEU A 33 -18.50 3.61 -17.77
C LEU A 33 -17.57 3.94 -16.58
N ALA A 34 -17.67 3.15 -15.52
CA ALA A 34 -16.76 3.16 -14.38
C ALA A 34 -15.63 2.12 -14.58
N PRO A 35 -14.55 2.15 -13.80
CA PRO A 35 -13.59 1.05 -13.72
C PRO A 35 -14.30 -0.27 -13.34
N LEU A 36 -14.00 -1.35 -14.09
CA LEU A 36 -14.61 -2.66 -13.95
C LEU A 36 -13.59 -3.76 -14.26
N ASP A 37 -13.66 -4.87 -13.52
CA ASP A 37 -12.91 -6.09 -13.79
C ASP A 37 -13.53 -6.91 -14.92
N ARG A 38 -14.89 -6.95 -14.95
CA ARG A 38 -15.70 -7.72 -15.89
C ARG A 38 -16.87 -6.88 -16.39
N TYR A 39 -17.29 -7.10 -17.62
CA TYR A 39 -18.54 -6.55 -18.16
C TYR A 39 -19.29 -7.60 -18.96
N VAL A 40 -20.59 -7.74 -18.70
CA VAL A 40 -21.48 -8.69 -19.37
C VAL A 40 -22.49 -7.91 -20.19
N VAL A 41 -22.75 -8.38 -21.40
CA VAL A 41 -23.79 -7.84 -22.28
C VAL A 41 -24.81 -8.91 -22.62
N VAL A 42 -26.03 -8.46 -22.83
CA VAL A 42 -27.13 -9.23 -23.41
C VAL A 42 -27.44 -8.62 -24.77
N THR A 43 -27.38 -9.40 -25.81
CA THR A 43 -27.60 -8.96 -27.21
C THR A 43 -28.75 -9.72 -27.85
N ARG A 44 -29.28 -9.18 -28.92
CA ARG A 44 -30.40 -9.80 -29.68
C ARG A 44 -29.93 -10.96 -30.56
N ASP A 45 -28.70 -10.90 -31.03
CA ASP A 45 -28.09 -11.87 -31.96
C ASP A 45 -26.69 -12.29 -31.48
N GLU A 46 -26.14 -13.34 -32.13
CA GLU A 46 -24.80 -13.84 -31.84
C GLU A 46 -23.68 -12.85 -32.21
N ASP A 47 -23.91 -12.03 -33.24
CA ASP A 47 -22.94 -11.05 -33.73
C ASP A 47 -22.77 -9.89 -32.71
N GLY A 48 -23.73 -9.75 -31.81
CA GLY A 48 -23.66 -8.83 -30.69
C GLY A 48 -23.76 -7.36 -31.06
N ASP A 49 -24.38 -7.04 -32.20
CA ASP A 49 -24.43 -5.67 -32.74
C ASP A 49 -25.31 -4.74 -31.89
N GLU A 50 -26.44 -5.23 -31.39
CA GLU A 50 -27.35 -4.47 -30.53
C GLU A 50 -27.26 -4.93 -29.07
N ILE A 51 -26.73 -4.06 -28.19
CA ILE A 51 -26.73 -4.31 -26.74
C ILE A 51 -28.10 -3.95 -26.16
N LEU A 52 -28.81 -4.94 -25.64
CA LEU A 52 -30.12 -4.79 -25.00
C LEU A 52 -29.99 -4.54 -23.48
N ALA A 53 -29.03 -5.20 -22.83
CA ALA A 53 -28.71 -5.00 -21.43
C ALA A 53 -27.20 -5.16 -21.22
N GLY A 54 -26.67 -4.50 -20.21
CA GLY A 54 -25.27 -4.63 -19.84
C GLY A 54 -25.02 -4.22 -18.39
N GLY A 55 -24.00 -4.83 -17.79
CA GLY A 55 -23.57 -4.55 -16.43
C GLY A 55 -22.23 -5.19 -16.13
N GLY A 56 -21.53 -4.71 -15.11
CA GLY A 56 -20.21 -5.18 -14.77
C GLY A 56 -19.97 -5.39 -13.28
N LEU A 57 -18.82 -5.98 -12.97
CA LEU A 57 -18.28 -6.19 -11.64
C LEU A 57 -16.98 -5.41 -11.47
N ASP A 58 -16.83 -4.78 -10.31
CA ASP A 58 -15.58 -4.28 -9.77
C ASP A 58 -15.43 -4.87 -8.37
N GLY A 59 -14.55 -5.83 -8.24
CA GLY A 59 -14.53 -6.64 -7.04
C GLY A 59 -15.86 -7.38 -6.85
N ASN A 60 -16.47 -7.21 -5.69
CA ASN A 60 -17.80 -7.77 -5.38
C ASN A 60 -18.93 -6.74 -5.58
N VAL A 61 -18.69 -5.64 -6.29
CA VAL A 61 -19.69 -4.58 -6.49
C VAL A 61 -20.20 -4.62 -7.92
N ILE A 62 -21.51 -4.78 -8.09
CA ILE A 62 -22.20 -4.65 -9.38
C ILE A 62 -22.33 -3.16 -9.71
N LYS A 63 -21.87 -2.79 -10.91
CA LYS A 63 -21.85 -1.41 -11.43
C LYS A 63 -22.31 -1.34 -12.87
N CYS A 64 -22.67 -0.14 -13.32
CA CYS A 64 -22.97 0.17 -14.72
C CYS A 64 -24.06 -0.72 -15.31
N VAL A 65 -25.09 -1.04 -14.53
CA VAL A 65 -26.22 -1.87 -14.99
C VAL A 65 -27.24 -1.01 -15.72
N ALA A 66 -27.53 -1.38 -16.98
CA ALA A 66 -28.53 -0.73 -17.81
C ALA A 66 -29.31 -1.75 -18.65
N VAL A 67 -30.56 -1.41 -18.97
CA VAL A 67 -31.38 -2.12 -19.93
C VAL A 67 -31.93 -1.08 -20.92
N SER A 68 -31.80 -1.32 -22.24
CA SER A 68 -32.29 -0.44 -23.28
C SER A 68 -33.80 -0.22 -23.12
N GLU A 69 -34.29 0.95 -23.49
CA GLU A 69 -35.70 1.30 -23.34
C GLU A 69 -36.59 0.32 -24.10
N SER A 70 -36.15 -0.14 -25.27
CA SER A 70 -36.84 -1.10 -26.10
C SER A 70 -37.02 -2.50 -25.47
N ALA A 71 -36.17 -2.85 -24.48
CA ALA A 71 -36.12 -4.20 -23.91
C ALA A 71 -36.51 -4.26 -22.41
N ARG A 72 -36.98 -3.16 -21.83
CA ARG A 72 -37.32 -3.09 -20.39
C ARG A 72 -38.38 -4.08 -19.90
N SER A 73 -39.28 -4.52 -20.78
CA SER A 73 -40.32 -5.49 -20.47
C SER A 73 -39.90 -6.95 -20.63
N GLU A 74 -38.68 -7.23 -21.08
CA GLU A 74 -38.22 -8.58 -21.44
C GLU A 74 -37.54 -9.32 -20.26
N GLY A 75 -37.51 -8.75 -19.07
CA GLY A 75 -36.90 -9.38 -17.87
C GLY A 75 -35.36 -9.47 -17.89
N LEU A 76 -34.71 -8.76 -18.82
CA LEU A 76 -33.27 -8.86 -19.03
C LEU A 76 -32.41 -8.42 -17.80
N MET A 77 -32.95 -7.54 -16.95
CA MET A 77 -32.29 -7.15 -15.71
C MET A 77 -32.03 -8.37 -14.81
N ASN A 78 -33.04 -9.23 -14.65
CA ASN A 78 -32.91 -10.43 -13.81
C ASN A 78 -31.87 -11.39 -14.39
N THR A 79 -31.90 -11.61 -15.70
CA THR A 79 -30.96 -12.47 -16.42
C THR A 79 -29.52 -11.97 -16.28
N LEU A 80 -29.31 -10.66 -16.51
CA LEU A 80 -28.00 -10.01 -16.42
C LEU A 80 -27.44 -10.06 -15.00
N VAL A 81 -28.22 -9.63 -13.99
CA VAL A 81 -27.75 -9.58 -12.61
C VAL A 81 -27.49 -11.00 -12.06
N SER A 82 -28.34 -11.98 -12.42
CA SER A 82 -28.08 -13.39 -12.07
C SER A 82 -26.78 -13.91 -12.66
N ARG A 83 -26.42 -13.52 -13.89
CA ARG A 83 -25.12 -13.90 -14.50
C ARG A 83 -23.95 -13.23 -13.79
N LEU A 84 -24.07 -11.94 -13.42
CA LEU A 84 -23.03 -11.24 -12.64
C LEU A 84 -22.82 -11.88 -11.27
N ILE A 85 -23.90 -12.27 -10.57
CA ILE A 85 -23.81 -13.00 -9.31
C ILE A 85 -23.11 -14.35 -9.52
N ALA A 86 -23.42 -15.07 -10.60
CA ALA A 86 -22.79 -16.35 -10.91
C ALA A 86 -21.28 -16.19 -11.13
N ILE A 87 -20.86 -15.18 -11.92
CA ILE A 87 -19.43 -14.86 -12.15
C ILE A 87 -18.73 -14.54 -10.82
N ALA A 88 -19.33 -13.71 -9.98
CA ALA A 88 -18.76 -13.38 -8.68
C ALA A 88 -18.55 -14.63 -7.80
N ARG A 89 -19.50 -15.56 -7.80
CA ARG A 89 -19.41 -16.85 -7.07
C ARG A 89 -18.35 -17.77 -7.67
N GLU A 90 -18.25 -17.84 -9.01
CA GLU A 90 -17.20 -18.58 -9.71
C GLU A 90 -15.80 -18.08 -9.32
N GLU A 91 -15.67 -16.78 -9.03
CA GLU A 91 -14.45 -16.13 -8.54
C GLU A 91 -14.26 -16.26 -7.00
N GLY A 92 -15.11 -17.03 -6.31
CA GLY A 92 -15.00 -17.30 -4.87
C GLY A 92 -15.54 -16.19 -3.96
N ARG A 93 -16.37 -15.28 -4.48
CA ARG A 93 -16.98 -14.21 -3.68
C ARG A 93 -18.26 -14.70 -3.02
N GLU A 94 -18.35 -14.52 -1.72
CA GLU A 94 -19.50 -15.00 -0.92
C GLU A 94 -20.71 -14.06 -1.00
N SER A 95 -20.47 -12.76 -1.22
CA SER A 95 -21.53 -11.74 -1.39
C SER A 95 -21.24 -10.78 -2.52
N VAL A 96 -22.32 -10.17 -3.03
CA VAL A 96 -22.28 -9.17 -4.09
C VAL A 96 -23.09 -7.95 -3.67
N LYS A 97 -22.51 -6.77 -3.77
CA LYS A 97 -23.14 -5.49 -3.44
C LYS A 97 -23.60 -4.78 -4.72
N ALA A 98 -24.65 -4.00 -4.61
CA ALA A 98 -25.15 -3.14 -5.68
C ALA A 98 -25.50 -1.76 -5.14
N PHE A 99 -24.96 -0.72 -5.79
CA PHE A 99 -25.43 0.66 -5.61
C PHE A 99 -26.41 0.99 -6.72
N THR A 100 -27.62 1.41 -6.34
CA THR A 100 -28.67 1.69 -7.30
C THR A 100 -29.58 2.82 -6.80
N LYS A 101 -30.52 3.27 -7.67
CA LYS A 101 -31.52 4.24 -7.27
C LYS A 101 -32.62 3.58 -6.41
N PRO A 102 -33.26 4.33 -5.48
CA PRO A 102 -34.33 3.79 -4.63
C PRO A 102 -35.47 3.12 -5.42
N GLU A 103 -35.81 3.63 -6.59
CA GLU A 103 -36.86 3.08 -7.48
C GLU A 103 -36.59 1.64 -7.94
N ASN A 104 -35.32 1.20 -7.90
CA ASN A 104 -34.93 -0.15 -8.30
C ASN A 104 -34.94 -1.16 -7.14
N GLU A 105 -35.24 -0.74 -5.92
CA GLU A 105 -35.20 -1.59 -4.73
C GLU A 105 -36.02 -2.88 -4.91
N GLY A 106 -37.25 -2.76 -5.44
CA GLY A 106 -38.13 -3.91 -5.68
C GLY A 106 -37.54 -4.94 -6.64
N ILE A 107 -36.83 -4.47 -7.69
CA ILE A 107 -36.17 -5.35 -8.67
C ILE A 107 -35.05 -6.14 -7.99
N PHE A 108 -34.15 -5.44 -7.26
CA PHE A 108 -33.04 -6.10 -6.59
C PHE A 108 -33.53 -7.02 -5.46
N LYS A 109 -34.58 -6.65 -4.71
CA LYS A 109 -35.20 -7.57 -3.73
C LYS A 109 -35.71 -8.86 -4.38
N SER A 110 -36.32 -8.79 -5.56
CA SER A 110 -36.76 -10.01 -6.29
C SER A 110 -35.61 -10.92 -6.71
N LEU A 111 -34.38 -10.38 -6.78
CA LEU A 111 -33.14 -11.10 -7.08
C LEU A 111 -32.41 -11.57 -5.82
N GLY A 112 -33.04 -11.42 -4.64
CA GLY A 112 -32.49 -11.87 -3.36
C GLY A 112 -31.48 -10.91 -2.72
N PHE A 113 -31.52 -9.62 -3.11
CA PHE A 113 -30.75 -8.60 -2.40
C PHE A 113 -31.50 -8.06 -1.18
N GLU A 114 -30.77 -7.80 -0.12
CA GLU A 114 -31.24 -7.13 1.08
C GLU A 114 -30.76 -5.67 1.10
N LEU A 115 -31.57 -4.76 1.61
CA LEU A 115 -31.22 -3.36 1.76
C LEU A 115 -30.25 -3.20 2.93
N LEU A 116 -29.08 -2.60 2.67
CA LEU A 116 -28.07 -2.28 3.68
C LEU A 116 -28.14 -0.83 4.14
N ALA A 117 -28.22 0.10 3.18
CA ALA A 117 -28.29 1.53 3.48
C ALA A 117 -29.16 2.28 2.47
N SER A 118 -29.72 3.39 2.92
CA SER A 118 -30.60 4.23 2.12
C SER A 118 -30.24 5.71 2.24
N ALA A 119 -30.22 6.39 1.09
CA ALA A 119 -30.11 7.83 0.96
C ALA A 119 -31.14 8.33 -0.08
N PRO A 120 -31.45 9.63 -0.12
CA PRO A 120 -32.50 10.15 -1.01
C PRO A 120 -32.32 9.83 -2.50
N LYS A 121 -31.06 9.67 -2.97
CA LYS A 121 -30.72 9.45 -4.39
C LYS A 121 -30.12 8.09 -4.70
N ALA A 122 -29.77 7.30 -3.70
CA ALA A 122 -29.17 5.98 -3.86
C ALA A 122 -29.47 5.07 -2.68
N ILE A 123 -29.46 3.76 -2.95
CA ILE A 123 -29.47 2.71 -1.95
C ILE A 123 -28.30 1.76 -2.17
N LEU A 124 -27.83 1.15 -1.09
CA LEU A 124 -26.87 0.06 -1.12
C LEU A 124 -27.59 -1.24 -0.75
N MET A 125 -27.44 -2.25 -1.56
CA MET A 125 -28.03 -3.56 -1.38
C MET A 125 -26.98 -4.67 -1.48
N GLU A 126 -27.22 -5.81 -0.83
CA GLU A 126 -26.31 -6.98 -0.83
C GLU A 126 -27.07 -8.27 -1.09
N ASN A 127 -26.49 -9.15 -1.92
CA ASN A 127 -26.95 -10.52 -2.16
C ASN A 127 -25.90 -11.52 -1.69
N GLY A 128 -26.33 -12.61 -1.10
CA GLY A 128 -25.46 -13.69 -0.66
C GLY A 128 -25.20 -13.69 0.85
N ARG A 129 -24.22 -14.49 1.26
CA ARG A 129 -23.78 -14.54 2.66
C ARG A 129 -22.74 -13.44 2.90
N GLY A 130 -23.21 -12.19 2.98
CA GLY A 130 -22.37 -11.09 3.41
C GLY A 130 -21.96 -11.25 4.87
N GLY A 131 -20.78 -10.78 5.23
CA GLY A 131 -20.26 -10.82 6.59
C GLY A 131 -20.95 -9.84 7.56
N LEU A 132 -22.04 -9.17 7.16
CA LEU A 132 -22.70 -8.17 8.02
C LEU A 132 -23.30 -8.74 9.30
N PRO A 133 -24.01 -9.88 9.29
CA PRO A 133 -24.51 -10.49 10.54
C PRO A 133 -23.37 -10.87 11.50
N GLU A 134 -22.31 -11.46 11.00
CA GLU A 134 -21.12 -11.82 11.77
C GLU A 134 -20.40 -10.57 12.28
N TYR A 135 -20.28 -9.52 11.47
CA TYR A 135 -19.70 -8.25 11.89
C TYR A 135 -20.53 -7.56 12.99
N LYS A 136 -21.86 -7.53 12.85
CA LYS A 136 -22.76 -7.01 13.90
C LYS A 136 -22.63 -7.82 15.21
N LYS A 137 -22.51 -9.15 15.12
CA LYS A 137 -22.29 -10.01 16.27
C LYS A 137 -20.92 -9.74 16.93
N TYR A 138 -19.89 -9.55 16.14
CA TYR A 138 -18.57 -9.14 16.63
C TYR A 138 -18.65 -7.81 17.36
N LEU A 139 -19.23 -6.77 16.76
CA LEU A 139 -19.40 -5.47 17.41
C LEU A 139 -20.22 -5.56 18.70
N ALA A 140 -21.30 -6.32 18.70
CA ALA A 140 -22.13 -6.54 19.90
C ALA A 140 -21.36 -7.24 21.03
N SER A 141 -20.38 -8.09 20.71
CA SER A 141 -19.51 -8.73 21.71
C SER A 141 -18.52 -7.76 22.37
N LEU A 142 -18.27 -6.62 21.77
CA LEU A 142 -17.42 -5.55 22.32
C LEU A 142 -18.20 -4.51 23.12
N ALA A 143 -19.54 -4.49 23.01
CA ALA A 143 -20.37 -3.47 23.63
C ALA A 143 -20.28 -3.54 25.15
N CYS A 144 -19.97 -2.40 25.78
CA CYS A 144 -19.95 -2.22 27.22
C CYS A 144 -21.11 -1.32 27.68
N PRO A 145 -21.61 -1.48 28.93
CA PRO A 145 -22.58 -0.55 29.49
C PRO A 145 -21.98 0.84 29.71
N GLY A 146 -22.82 1.87 29.63
CA GLY A 146 -22.43 3.27 29.85
C GLY A 146 -22.64 4.15 28.62
N ARG A 147 -22.11 5.37 28.68
CA ARG A 147 -22.12 6.31 27.55
C ARG A 147 -21.04 5.89 26.53
N ASN A 148 -21.45 5.37 25.40
CA ASN A 148 -20.59 4.85 24.35
C ASN A 148 -20.40 5.87 23.23
N GLY A 149 -19.14 6.14 22.88
CA GLY A 149 -18.74 6.99 21.77
C GLY A 149 -18.05 6.22 20.65
N ALA A 150 -18.02 6.79 19.44
CA ALA A 150 -17.29 6.21 18.32
C ALA A 150 -16.52 7.25 17.51
N ILE A 151 -15.36 6.83 17.01
CA ILE A 151 -14.58 7.49 15.97
C ILE A 151 -14.41 6.52 14.81
N VAL A 152 -14.56 6.98 13.57
CA VAL A 152 -14.16 6.22 12.37
C VAL A 152 -13.00 6.96 11.75
N MET A 153 -11.88 6.26 11.50
CA MET A 153 -10.69 6.89 10.94
C MET A 153 -9.92 5.96 10.01
N ASN A 154 -9.22 6.58 9.05
CA ASN A 154 -8.30 5.89 8.16
C ASN A 154 -6.88 5.78 8.75
N ALA A 155 -6.40 6.83 9.43
CA ALA A 155 -5.08 6.92 10.08
C ALA A 155 -3.93 6.47 9.15
N ASN A 156 -3.77 7.10 8.02
CA ASN A 156 -2.79 6.76 6.98
C ASN A 156 -1.65 7.81 6.85
N PRO A 157 -0.61 7.75 7.73
CA PRO A 157 -0.51 6.94 8.94
C PRO A 157 -1.12 7.60 10.20
N PHE A 158 -0.98 6.93 11.37
CA PHE A 158 -1.46 7.46 12.66
C PHE A 158 -0.57 8.62 13.16
N THR A 159 -1.19 9.77 13.45
CA THR A 159 -0.52 11.02 13.83
C THR A 159 -0.80 11.41 15.28
N LYS A 160 -0.04 12.40 15.81
CA LYS A 160 -0.35 13.06 17.09
C LYS A 160 -1.76 13.67 17.09
N GLY A 161 -2.22 14.17 15.94
CA GLY A 161 -3.59 14.69 15.79
C GLY A 161 -4.65 13.61 15.96
N HIS A 162 -4.44 12.40 15.41
CA HIS A 162 -5.32 11.26 15.64
C HIS A 162 -5.33 10.83 17.12
N ARG A 163 -4.16 10.78 17.75
CA ARG A 163 -4.03 10.46 19.18
C ARG A 163 -4.80 11.48 20.04
N TYR A 164 -4.60 12.77 19.77
CA TYR A 164 -5.30 13.85 20.47
C TYR A 164 -6.82 13.75 20.33
N LEU A 165 -7.34 13.51 19.10
CA LEU A 165 -8.76 13.29 18.85
C LEU A 165 -9.31 12.15 19.73
N ILE A 166 -8.59 11.02 19.80
CA ILE A 166 -8.99 9.87 20.61
C ILE A 166 -8.99 10.23 22.10
N GLU A 167 -7.95 10.89 22.60
CA GLU A 167 -7.86 11.31 24.01
C GLU A 167 -8.99 12.27 24.42
N GLN A 168 -9.28 13.26 23.57
CA GLN A 168 -10.37 14.21 23.82
C GLN A 168 -11.75 13.54 23.77
N ALA A 169 -11.96 12.60 22.87
CA ALA A 169 -13.20 11.85 22.78
C ALA A 169 -13.36 10.88 23.96
N ALA A 170 -12.29 10.15 24.33
CA ALA A 170 -12.28 9.20 25.43
C ALA A 170 -12.61 9.88 26.78
N SER A 171 -12.16 11.12 26.97
CA SER A 171 -12.47 11.88 28.20
C SER A 171 -13.96 12.25 28.36
N GLN A 172 -14.77 12.10 27.31
CA GLN A 172 -16.18 12.52 27.29
C GLN A 172 -17.17 11.35 27.38
N VAL A 173 -16.67 10.10 27.36
CA VAL A 173 -17.51 8.89 27.34
C VAL A 173 -16.95 7.82 28.28
N ASP A 174 -17.80 6.86 28.66
CA ASP A 174 -17.37 5.73 29.47
C ASP A 174 -16.58 4.72 28.60
N ASN A 175 -16.99 4.54 27.35
CA ASN A 175 -16.30 3.65 26.39
C ASN A 175 -16.21 4.33 25.02
N LEU A 176 -15.03 4.32 24.42
CA LEU A 176 -14.77 4.84 23.08
C LEU A 176 -14.37 3.71 22.12
N TYR A 177 -15.10 3.57 21.03
CA TYR A 177 -14.81 2.62 19.96
C TYR A 177 -14.15 3.33 18.78
N VAL A 178 -12.95 2.89 18.39
CA VAL A 178 -12.23 3.39 17.23
C VAL A 178 -12.34 2.39 16.09
N ILE A 179 -13.15 2.72 15.08
CA ILE A 179 -13.38 1.89 13.91
C ILE A 179 -12.37 2.26 12.82
N VAL A 180 -11.56 1.30 12.41
CA VAL A 180 -10.53 1.51 11.38
C VAL A 180 -11.13 1.25 9.99
N VAL A 181 -11.06 2.22 9.09
CA VAL A 181 -11.54 2.05 7.71
C VAL A 181 -10.70 1.00 6.98
N LYS A 182 -11.36 -0.05 6.45
CA LYS A 182 -10.71 -1.11 5.69
C LYS A 182 -10.58 -0.70 4.23
N GLU A 183 -9.47 -0.03 3.90
CA GLU A 183 -9.17 0.41 2.54
C GLU A 183 -7.74 0.05 2.16
N ASP A 184 -7.55 -0.61 1.01
CA ASP A 184 -6.25 -1.10 0.54
C ASP A 184 -5.50 -0.11 -0.38
N ARG A 185 -6.10 1.04 -0.73
CA ARG A 185 -5.46 2.08 -1.56
C ARG A 185 -4.60 3.06 -0.75
N SER A 186 -4.49 2.84 0.54
CA SER A 186 -3.68 3.64 1.46
C SER A 186 -2.19 3.32 1.33
N ARG A 187 -1.31 4.29 1.64
CA ARG A 187 0.16 4.10 1.70
C ARG A 187 0.54 2.98 2.67
N PHE A 188 -0.14 2.93 3.82
CA PHE A 188 0.04 1.89 4.83
C PHE A 188 -1.10 0.88 4.72
N PRO A 189 -0.81 -0.44 4.62
CA PRO A 189 -1.80 -1.50 4.61
C PRO A 189 -2.72 -1.43 5.84
N TYR A 190 -3.95 -1.93 5.70
CA TYR A 190 -4.93 -1.95 6.79
C TYR A 190 -4.37 -2.50 8.11
N ALA A 191 -3.66 -3.64 8.06
CA ALA A 191 -3.09 -4.26 9.26
C ALA A 191 -2.08 -3.34 9.99
N GLU A 192 -1.23 -2.62 9.23
CA GLU A 192 -0.28 -1.66 9.81
C GLU A 192 -1.01 -0.46 10.42
N ARG A 193 -2.02 0.09 9.74
CA ARG A 193 -2.80 1.22 10.25
C ARG A 193 -3.51 0.88 11.55
N LYS A 194 -4.13 -0.31 11.61
CA LYS A 194 -4.76 -0.81 12.83
C LYS A 194 -3.74 -0.97 13.96
N ALA A 195 -2.61 -1.61 13.69
CA ALA A 195 -1.55 -1.81 14.69
C ALA A 195 -0.96 -0.47 15.19
N MET A 196 -0.80 0.54 14.31
CA MET A 196 -0.40 1.90 14.73
C MET A 196 -1.41 2.52 15.70
N ILE A 197 -2.72 2.38 15.42
CA ILE A 197 -3.79 2.91 16.28
C ILE A 197 -3.78 2.17 17.63
N GLU A 198 -3.71 0.84 17.62
CA GLU A 198 -3.67 0.02 18.84
C GLU A 198 -2.47 0.40 19.71
N ALA A 199 -1.27 0.46 19.14
CA ALA A 199 -0.08 0.89 19.83
C ALA A 199 -0.17 2.37 20.29
N GLY A 200 -0.80 3.21 19.48
CA GLY A 200 -1.04 4.61 19.80
C GLY A 200 -2.08 4.81 20.91
N CYS A 201 -3.02 3.91 21.09
CA CYS A 201 -4.03 3.94 22.15
C CYS A 201 -3.59 3.25 23.44
N ALA A 202 -2.39 2.65 23.47
CA ALA A 202 -1.88 2.00 24.67
C ALA A 202 -1.91 2.97 25.87
N GLY A 203 -2.49 2.52 27.01
CA GLY A 203 -2.69 3.32 28.20
C GLY A 203 -3.98 4.15 28.25
N LEU A 204 -4.89 3.96 27.28
CA LEU A 204 -6.26 4.50 27.35
C LEU A 204 -7.23 3.34 27.61
N ASP A 205 -7.54 3.12 28.90
CA ASP A 205 -8.25 1.92 29.38
C ASP A 205 -9.70 1.81 28.84
N ASN A 206 -10.31 2.93 28.48
CA ASN A 206 -11.66 3.01 27.95
C ASN A 206 -11.75 3.09 26.42
N VAL A 207 -10.64 2.81 25.70
CA VAL A 207 -10.59 2.83 24.24
C VAL A 207 -10.47 1.42 23.69
N THR A 208 -11.41 1.04 22.82
CA THR A 208 -11.38 -0.23 22.08
C THR A 208 -11.19 0.04 20.59
N VAL A 209 -10.11 -0.50 20.01
CA VAL A 209 -9.87 -0.45 18.56
C VAL A 209 -10.59 -1.62 17.90
N CYS A 210 -11.60 -1.30 17.08
CA CYS A 210 -12.43 -2.30 16.41
C CYS A 210 -11.86 -2.68 15.04
N GLU A 211 -12.04 -3.97 14.66
CA GLU A 211 -11.83 -4.38 13.27
C GLU A 211 -12.71 -3.55 12.34
N GLY A 212 -12.12 -3.13 11.22
CA GLY A 212 -12.87 -2.53 10.13
C GLY A 212 -13.60 -3.59 9.31
N SER A 213 -14.54 -3.15 8.52
CA SER A 213 -15.28 -4.01 7.61
C SER A 213 -15.49 -3.31 6.25
N ASP A 214 -15.92 -4.10 5.27
CA ASP A 214 -16.32 -3.61 3.94
C ASP A 214 -17.67 -2.85 3.98
N TYR A 215 -18.21 -2.63 5.18
CA TYR A 215 -19.45 -1.86 5.43
C TYR A 215 -19.18 -0.42 5.90
N ALA A 216 -17.92 -0.01 6.01
CA ALA A 216 -17.56 1.41 6.09
C ALA A 216 -17.19 1.87 4.67
N ILE A 217 -18.04 2.70 4.06
CA ILE A 217 -17.87 3.14 2.66
C ILE A 217 -16.83 4.25 2.64
N SER A 218 -15.76 4.08 1.84
CA SER A 218 -14.82 5.15 1.57
C SER A 218 -15.21 5.92 0.29
N ALA A 219 -14.81 7.18 0.19
CA ALA A 219 -15.00 7.98 -1.02
C ALA A 219 -14.37 7.32 -2.28
N ALA A 220 -13.34 6.49 -2.08
CA ALA A 220 -12.67 5.76 -3.17
C ALA A 220 -13.48 4.57 -3.70
N THR A 221 -14.38 4.01 -2.89
CA THR A 221 -15.18 2.83 -3.23
C THR A 221 -16.60 3.17 -3.69
N PHE A 222 -17.06 4.41 -3.48
CA PHE A 222 -18.40 4.83 -3.86
C PHE A 222 -18.53 5.07 -5.38
N PRO A 223 -19.46 4.40 -6.09
CA PRO A 223 -19.63 4.56 -7.52
C PRO A 223 -20.44 5.81 -7.86
N THR A 224 -19.83 6.74 -8.59
CA THR A 224 -20.45 8.01 -9.01
C THR A 224 -21.08 7.97 -10.41
N TYR A 225 -21.00 6.84 -11.12
CA TYR A 225 -21.36 6.74 -12.55
C TYR A 225 -22.84 7.01 -12.86
N PHE A 226 -23.75 6.89 -11.88
CA PHE A 226 -25.18 7.11 -12.06
C PHE A 226 -25.68 8.45 -11.52
N LEU A 227 -24.82 9.25 -10.89
CA LEU A 227 -25.17 10.56 -10.34
C LEU A 227 -24.84 11.68 -11.34
N LYS A 228 -25.77 12.60 -11.53
CA LYS A 228 -25.67 13.63 -12.59
C LYS A 228 -24.70 14.78 -12.24
N LYS A 229 -24.54 15.08 -10.96
CA LYS A 229 -23.66 16.15 -10.44
C LYS A 229 -22.70 15.59 -9.41
N LEU A 230 -21.46 16.10 -9.37
CA LEU A 230 -20.43 15.69 -8.40
C LEU A 230 -20.82 16.02 -6.95
N ASP A 231 -21.41 17.19 -6.70
CA ASP A 231 -21.85 17.58 -5.36
C ASP A 231 -22.95 16.65 -4.82
N ASP A 232 -23.91 16.29 -5.67
CA ASP A 232 -24.96 15.30 -5.35
C ASP A 232 -24.40 13.91 -5.07
N ALA A 233 -23.28 13.55 -5.72
CA ALA A 233 -22.60 12.28 -5.51
C ALA A 233 -21.96 12.24 -4.12
N THR A 234 -21.31 13.32 -3.72
CA THR A 234 -20.66 13.46 -2.42
C THR A 234 -21.68 13.36 -1.27
N ASP A 235 -22.73 14.16 -1.30
CA ASP A 235 -23.75 14.16 -0.25
C ASP A 235 -24.48 12.81 -0.16
N THR A 236 -24.78 12.18 -1.29
CA THR A 236 -25.41 10.86 -1.32
C THR A 236 -24.50 9.77 -0.74
N HIS A 237 -23.20 9.83 -1.05
CA HIS A 237 -22.21 8.91 -0.48
C HIS A 237 -22.16 9.06 1.04
N ILE A 238 -22.02 10.30 1.53
CA ILE A 238 -21.94 10.57 2.97
C ILE A 238 -23.22 10.09 3.67
N ALA A 239 -24.40 10.36 3.10
CA ALA A 239 -25.65 9.91 3.67
C ALA A 239 -25.76 8.37 3.76
N LEU A 240 -25.31 7.63 2.74
CA LEU A 240 -25.28 6.16 2.76
C LEU A 240 -24.30 5.64 3.82
N ASP A 241 -23.10 6.23 3.94
CA ASP A 241 -22.13 5.84 4.96
C ASP A 241 -22.65 6.10 6.38
N LEU A 242 -23.31 7.24 6.59
CA LEU A 242 -23.92 7.55 7.88
C LEU A 242 -25.08 6.62 8.21
N ASP A 243 -25.90 6.24 7.25
CA ASP A 243 -26.99 5.28 7.45
C ASP A 243 -26.43 3.87 7.78
N LEU A 244 -25.38 3.41 7.08
CA LEU A 244 -24.66 2.19 7.44
C LEU A 244 -24.07 2.27 8.86
N PHE A 245 -23.43 3.38 9.19
CA PHE A 245 -22.84 3.56 10.50
C PHE A 245 -23.91 3.46 11.61
N VAL A 246 -25.02 4.19 11.48
CA VAL A 246 -26.09 4.21 12.49
C VAL A 246 -26.70 2.82 12.68
N ASN A 247 -27.10 2.17 11.58
CA ASN A 247 -27.90 0.94 11.64
C ASN A 247 -27.06 -0.34 11.84
N HIS A 248 -25.78 -0.31 11.48
CA HIS A 248 -24.97 -1.53 11.46
C HIS A 248 -23.70 -1.48 12.32
N ILE A 249 -23.26 -0.28 12.72
CA ILE A 249 -22.08 -0.11 13.57
C ILE A 249 -22.45 0.46 14.94
N ALA A 250 -23.13 1.60 14.96
CA ALA A 250 -23.47 2.29 16.21
C ALA A 250 -24.46 1.49 17.06
N GLN A 251 -25.49 0.92 16.44
CA GLN A 251 -26.53 0.16 17.15
C GLN A 251 -25.98 -1.07 17.89
N PRO A 252 -25.18 -1.98 17.27
CA PRO A 252 -24.62 -3.13 17.97
C PRO A 252 -23.68 -2.77 19.12
N LEU A 253 -22.94 -1.65 19.01
CA LEU A 253 -22.02 -1.15 20.04
C LEU A 253 -22.73 -0.30 21.12
N GLY A 254 -24.01 0.02 20.95
CA GLY A 254 -24.73 0.95 21.82
C GLY A 254 -24.15 2.36 21.79
N VAL A 255 -23.55 2.78 20.64
CA VAL A 255 -22.94 4.09 20.47
C VAL A 255 -24.02 5.17 20.45
N THR A 256 -23.85 6.18 21.31
CA THR A 256 -24.75 7.32 21.41
C THR A 256 -24.14 8.65 20.96
N VAL A 257 -22.79 8.70 20.79
CA VAL A 257 -22.07 9.91 20.38
C VAL A 257 -21.08 9.55 19.29
N ARG A 258 -21.04 10.32 18.18
CA ARG A 258 -20.03 10.26 17.14
C ARG A 258 -19.05 11.41 17.29
N PHE A 259 -17.75 11.14 17.26
CA PHE A 259 -16.70 12.16 17.28
C PHE A 259 -15.95 12.21 15.95
N ALA A 260 -15.57 13.41 15.52
CA ALA A 260 -14.63 13.63 14.43
C ALA A 260 -13.76 14.86 14.71
N GLY A 261 -12.59 14.93 14.08
CA GLY A 261 -11.74 16.12 14.12
C GLY A 261 -12.26 17.18 13.15
N SER A 262 -12.11 18.45 13.50
CA SER A 262 -12.40 19.56 12.59
C SER A 262 -11.46 19.52 11.37
N GLU A 263 -11.96 19.97 10.21
CA GLU A 263 -11.19 19.94 8.95
C GLU A 263 -11.30 21.27 8.20
N PRO A 264 -10.42 22.22 8.50
CA PRO A 264 -10.47 23.54 7.88
C PRO A 264 -9.97 23.56 6.42
N GLU A 265 -9.10 22.62 6.03
CA GLU A 265 -8.40 22.65 4.75
C GLU A 265 -9.03 21.76 3.68
N ASP A 266 -9.51 20.56 4.05
CA ASP A 266 -10.12 19.62 3.11
C ASP A 266 -11.62 19.83 3.00
N ALA A 267 -12.09 20.34 1.86
CA ALA A 267 -13.49 20.65 1.62
C ALA A 267 -14.41 19.43 1.67
N LEU A 268 -13.91 18.25 1.27
CA LEU A 268 -14.70 17.01 1.31
C LEU A 268 -14.94 16.56 2.76
N THR A 269 -13.89 16.53 3.57
CA THR A 269 -13.99 16.15 4.99
C THR A 269 -14.82 17.17 5.77
N ARG A 270 -14.70 18.46 5.45
CA ARG A 270 -15.57 19.50 6.04
C ARG A 270 -17.04 19.24 5.71
N ARG A 271 -17.37 18.96 4.44
CA ARG A 271 -18.73 18.64 4.03
C ARG A 271 -19.26 17.39 4.72
N TYR A 272 -18.38 16.41 4.95
CA TYR A 272 -18.71 15.21 5.73
C TYR A 272 -19.10 15.57 7.17
N ASN A 273 -18.34 16.43 7.87
CA ASN A 273 -18.63 16.88 9.22
C ASN A 273 -19.94 17.68 9.28
N GLU A 274 -20.21 18.56 8.32
CA GLU A 274 -21.47 19.30 8.22
C GLU A 274 -22.67 18.35 8.14
N LEU A 275 -22.63 17.36 7.25
CA LEU A 275 -23.71 16.37 7.11
C LEU A 275 -23.84 15.46 8.34
N MET A 276 -22.73 15.10 9.00
CA MET A 276 -22.79 14.41 10.28
C MET A 276 -23.53 15.23 11.34
N ALA A 277 -23.27 16.53 11.41
CA ALA A 277 -23.95 17.43 12.35
C ALA A 277 -25.45 17.59 12.04
N GLU A 278 -25.85 17.54 10.77
CA GLU A 278 -27.24 17.60 10.34
C GLU A 278 -28.00 16.28 10.60
N ILE A 279 -27.35 15.13 10.39
CA ILE A 279 -28.00 13.80 10.40
C ILE A 279 -27.94 13.15 11.79
N LEU A 280 -26.82 13.31 12.51
CA LEU A 280 -26.61 12.64 13.79
C LEU A 280 -26.99 13.55 14.97
N PRO A 281 -27.89 13.12 15.87
CA PRO A 281 -28.35 13.96 16.96
C PRO A 281 -27.25 14.30 17.98
N ASN A 282 -26.23 13.50 18.09
CA ASN A 282 -25.11 13.65 19.02
C ASN A 282 -23.77 13.54 18.30
N PHE A 283 -23.49 14.47 17.41
CA PHE A 283 -22.18 14.63 16.79
C PHE A 283 -21.35 15.67 17.56
N VAL A 284 -20.09 15.35 17.82
CA VAL A 284 -19.14 16.25 18.48
C VAL A 284 -17.92 16.42 17.60
N GLU A 285 -17.69 17.64 17.14
CA GLU A 285 -16.50 18.03 16.41
C GLU A 285 -15.43 18.51 17.40
N ILE A 286 -14.25 17.88 17.36
CA ILE A 286 -13.10 18.21 18.21
C ILE A 286 -12.12 19.05 17.40
N PRO A 287 -11.72 20.24 17.89
CA PRO A 287 -10.72 21.07 17.23
C PRO A 287 -9.42 20.31 16.97
N ARG A 288 -8.75 20.59 15.86
CA ARG A 288 -7.44 19.98 15.53
C ARG A 288 -6.36 20.38 16.53
N LEU A 289 -5.46 19.43 16.78
CA LEU A 289 -4.22 19.74 17.48
C LEU A 289 -3.35 20.61 16.59
N GLU A 290 -2.92 21.75 17.11
CA GLU A 290 -1.97 22.65 16.49
C GLU A 290 -0.59 22.54 17.14
N GLN A 291 0.45 22.60 16.33
CA GLN A 291 1.84 22.71 16.77
C GLN A 291 2.47 23.91 16.07
N ASN A 292 2.97 24.86 16.85
CA ASN A 292 3.54 26.11 16.35
C ASN A 292 2.57 26.93 15.44
N GLY A 293 1.28 26.92 15.77
CA GLY A 293 0.25 27.63 14.99
C GLY A 293 -0.17 26.96 13.68
N ASN A 294 0.31 25.74 13.41
CA ASN A 294 -0.08 24.95 12.24
C ASN A 294 -0.80 23.66 12.67
N PRO A 295 -1.88 23.26 11.99
CA PRO A 295 -2.58 22.02 12.29
C PRO A 295 -1.68 20.82 11.94
N ILE A 296 -1.64 19.83 12.85
CA ILE A 296 -0.99 18.55 12.57
C ILE A 296 -1.86 17.78 11.57
N CYS A 297 -1.36 17.65 10.34
CA CYS A 297 -2.08 16.94 9.28
C CYS A 297 -1.26 15.79 8.68
N ALA A 298 -1.96 14.75 8.22
CA ALA A 298 -1.33 13.61 7.55
C ALA A 298 -0.70 13.98 6.19
N THR A 299 -1.09 15.10 5.59
CA THR A 299 -0.54 15.58 4.32
C THR A 299 0.90 16.06 4.47
N SER A 300 1.20 16.86 5.51
CA SER A 300 2.57 17.31 5.81
C SER A 300 3.48 16.12 6.13
N LEU A 301 2.98 15.17 6.92
CA LEU A 301 3.70 13.93 7.20
C LEU A 301 4.00 13.11 5.93
N ARG A 302 3.01 12.91 5.04
CA ARG A 302 3.25 12.19 3.77
C ARG A 302 4.27 12.90 2.91
N ARG A 303 4.25 14.25 2.86
CA ARG A 303 5.25 15.03 2.13
C ARG A 303 6.66 14.84 2.68
N ALA A 304 6.84 14.79 4.01
CA ALA A 304 8.12 14.48 4.63
C ALA A 304 8.61 13.07 4.27
N LEU A 305 7.71 12.07 4.29
CA LEU A 305 8.02 10.70 3.87
C LEU A 305 8.36 10.59 2.38
N ASP A 306 7.69 11.35 1.52
CA ASP A 306 7.97 11.37 0.08
C ASP A 306 9.34 11.98 -0.23
N LYS A 307 9.78 12.92 0.60
CA LYS A 307 11.16 13.45 0.56
C LYS A 307 12.19 12.48 1.18
N GLY A 308 11.76 11.43 1.88
CA GLY A 308 12.65 10.54 2.61
C GLY A 308 13.25 11.22 3.85
N ASN A 309 12.47 11.96 4.61
CA ASN A 309 12.94 12.68 5.80
C ASN A 309 12.25 12.16 7.07
N LEU A 310 12.86 11.15 7.72
CA LEU A 310 12.32 10.58 8.95
C LEU A 310 12.24 11.61 10.08
N LYS A 311 13.24 12.46 10.22
CA LYS A 311 13.29 13.48 11.29
C LYS A 311 12.10 14.42 11.21
N GLU A 312 11.83 14.98 10.03
CA GLU A 312 10.66 15.84 9.80
C GLU A 312 9.36 15.07 10.04
N ALA A 313 9.27 13.82 9.57
CA ALA A 313 8.10 12.97 9.75
C ALA A 313 7.78 12.69 11.23
N MET A 314 8.81 12.50 12.06
CA MET A 314 8.65 12.22 13.51
C MET A 314 8.05 13.40 14.29
N GLU A 315 8.08 14.61 13.76
CA GLU A 315 7.43 15.76 14.39
C GLU A 315 5.90 15.61 14.45
N TYR A 316 5.31 14.86 13.52
CA TYR A 316 3.86 14.71 13.36
C TYR A 316 3.28 13.45 14.02
N ILE A 317 4.12 12.51 14.50
CA ILE A 317 3.66 11.20 14.93
C ILE A 317 4.01 10.90 16.41
N PRO A 318 3.25 10.03 17.07
CA PRO A 318 3.68 9.46 18.36
C PRO A 318 4.80 8.43 18.13
N LYS A 319 5.58 8.16 19.17
CA LYS A 319 6.68 7.17 19.13
C LYS A 319 6.23 5.79 18.64
N SER A 320 5.01 5.40 18.96
CA SER A 320 4.42 4.12 18.54
C SER A 320 4.28 3.94 17.02
N THR A 321 4.27 5.04 16.26
CA THR A 321 4.16 5.01 14.79
C THR A 321 5.54 4.96 14.11
N VAL A 322 6.61 5.33 14.80
CA VAL A 322 7.99 5.42 14.25
C VAL A 322 8.44 4.14 13.54
N PRO A 323 8.28 2.92 14.12
CA PRO A 323 8.72 1.68 13.49
C PRO A 323 8.13 1.47 12.08
N TYR A 324 6.86 1.81 11.90
CA TYR A 324 6.16 1.67 10.62
C TYR A 324 6.70 2.63 9.56
N LEU A 325 7.10 3.85 9.97
CA LEU A 325 7.73 4.80 9.06
C LEU A 325 9.13 4.35 8.64
N VAL A 326 9.90 3.78 9.56
CA VAL A 326 11.23 3.21 9.24
C VAL A 326 11.08 2.09 8.21
N ALA A 327 10.11 1.18 8.38
CA ALA A 327 9.83 0.12 7.42
C ALA A 327 9.35 0.65 6.06
N ASP A 328 8.54 1.71 6.05
CA ASP A 328 8.07 2.38 4.84
C ASP A 328 9.22 3.00 4.03
N LEU A 329 10.15 3.66 4.71
CA LEU A 329 11.35 4.23 4.08
C LEU A 329 12.29 3.13 3.54
N ALA A 330 12.38 1.99 4.21
CA ALA A 330 13.15 0.84 3.72
C ALA A 330 12.53 0.23 2.45
N GLU A 331 11.21 0.01 2.42
CA GLU A 331 10.53 -0.42 1.19
C GLU A 331 10.72 0.59 0.07
N ARG A 332 10.57 1.88 0.36
CA ARG A 332 10.77 2.95 -0.61
C ARG A 332 12.18 2.92 -1.21
N ALA A 333 13.21 2.68 -0.39
CA ALA A 333 14.59 2.58 -0.88
C ALA A 333 14.77 1.42 -1.86
N LEU A 334 14.23 0.24 -1.56
CA LEU A 334 14.23 -0.91 -2.47
C LEU A 334 13.48 -0.61 -3.78
N ARG A 335 12.35 0.08 -3.71
CA ARG A 335 11.60 0.46 -4.92
C ARG A 335 12.31 1.52 -5.74
N MET A 336 12.95 2.50 -5.11
CA MET A 336 13.74 3.53 -5.82
C MET A 336 14.93 2.93 -6.56
N GLU A 337 15.60 1.95 -5.95
CA GLU A 337 16.66 1.19 -6.62
C GLU A 337 16.10 0.45 -7.83
N LEU A 338 15.01 -0.33 -7.65
CA LEU A 338 14.39 -1.09 -8.74
C LEU A 338 13.89 -0.19 -9.88
N ASP A 339 13.35 0.98 -9.56
CA ASP A 339 12.80 1.95 -10.51
C ASP A 339 13.87 2.73 -11.28
N THR A 340 15.13 2.75 -10.79
CA THR A 340 16.25 3.37 -11.47
C THR A 340 16.47 2.71 -12.83
N THR A 341 16.27 3.46 -13.92
CA THR A 341 16.23 2.93 -15.29
C THR A 341 16.88 3.90 -16.28
N PRO A 342 17.85 3.46 -17.15
CA PRO A 342 18.39 2.10 -17.27
C PRO A 342 19.45 1.79 -16.21
N LYS A 343 19.53 0.51 -15.76
CA LYS A 343 20.57 0.01 -14.84
C LYS A 343 21.48 -1.00 -15.54
N PRO A 344 22.78 -0.72 -15.70
CA PRO A 344 23.68 -1.64 -16.38
C PRO A 344 23.71 -3.04 -15.76
N GLY A 345 23.32 -4.06 -16.54
CA GLY A 345 23.34 -5.47 -16.15
C GLY A 345 22.29 -5.91 -15.11
N LEU A 346 21.44 -5.00 -14.63
CA LEU A 346 20.44 -5.24 -13.58
C LEU A 346 19.02 -5.18 -14.14
N VAL A 347 18.08 -5.80 -13.41
CA VAL A 347 16.65 -5.70 -13.73
C VAL A 347 16.14 -4.28 -13.50
N ASP A 348 15.42 -3.74 -14.46
CA ASP A 348 14.74 -2.45 -14.35
C ASP A 348 13.40 -2.45 -15.13
N ARG A 349 12.80 -1.27 -15.36
CA ARG A 349 11.53 -1.15 -16.10
C ARG A 349 11.64 -1.46 -17.59
N ARG A 350 12.84 -1.43 -18.19
CA ARG A 350 13.08 -1.63 -19.63
C ARG A 350 13.42 -3.06 -19.98
N ASP A 351 14.26 -3.70 -19.15
CA ASP A 351 14.72 -5.07 -19.42
C ASP A 351 15.15 -5.82 -18.14
N ASN A 352 15.55 -7.06 -18.33
CA ASN A 352 15.91 -7.96 -17.23
C ASN A 352 17.41 -7.93 -16.90
N GLY A 353 18.19 -7.05 -17.53
CA GLY A 353 19.64 -7.05 -17.36
C GLY A 353 20.27 -8.39 -17.75
N ALA A 354 21.28 -8.81 -17.02
CA ALA A 354 21.96 -10.10 -17.20
C ALA A 354 21.21 -11.30 -16.57
N HIS A 355 19.88 -11.20 -16.38
CA HIS A 355 19.05 -12.21 -15.73
C HIS A 355 18.05 -12.85 -16.69
N LYS A 356 17.87 -14.17 -16.56
CA LYS A 356 16.90 -14.96 -17.35
C LYS A 356 15.73 -15.44 -16.50
N ASP A 357 15.84 -15.36 -15.20
CA ASP A 357 14.98 -15.94 -14.18
C ASP A 357 14.18 -14.90 -13.40
N MET A 358 14.42 -13.60 -13.64
CA MET A 358 13.71 -12.53 -12.96
C MET A 358 13.46 -11.32 -13.89
N ASP A 359 12.35 -10.64 -13.64
CA ASP A 359 11.92 -9.41 -14.31
C ASP A 359 11.46 -8.36 -13.29
N TYR A 360 11.10 -7.17 -13.76
CA TYR A 360 10.63 -6.08 -12.93
C TYR A 360 9.39 -6.45 -12.09
N ALA A 361 8.44 -7.18 -12.67
CA ALA A 361 7.22 -7.58 -11.97
C ALA A 361 7.52 -8.55 -10.82
N LEU A 362 8.42 -9.51 -11.04
CA LEU A 362 8.89 -10.46 -10.04
C LEU A 362 9.65 -9.76 -8.91
N MET A 363 10.54 -8.81 -9.25
CA MET A 363 11.26 -7.99 -8.28
C MET A 363 10.31 -7.15 -7.44
N SER A 364 9.34 -6.48 -8.07
CA SER A 364 8.31 -5.69 -7.37
C SER A 364 7.45 -6.56 -6.43
N LYS A 365 7.08 -7.77 -6.85
CA LYS A 365 6.35 -8.74 -6.02
C LYS A 365 7.18 -9.20 -4.82
N SER A 366 8.49 -9.38 -5.02
CA SER A 366 9.43 -9.69 -3.95
C SER A 366 9.47 -8.59 -2.89
N ILE A 367 9.63 -7.32 -3.28
CA ILE A 367 9.62 -6.18 -2.35
C ILE A 367 8.30 -6.16 -1.53
N SER A 368 7.16 -6.34 -2.20
CA SER A 368 5.87 -6.40 -1.51
C SER A 368 5.78 -7.54 -0.49
N ALA A 369 6.39 -8.71 -0.80
CA ALA A 369 6.43 -9.84 0.12
C ALA A 369 7.35 -9.61 1.33
N LEU A 370 8.37 -8.75 1.20
CA LEU A 370 9.29 -8.39 2.29
C LEU A 370 8.71 -7.34 3.25
N ARG A 371 7.78 -6.49 2.80
CA ARG A 371 7.21 -5.38 3.60
C ARG A 371 6.74 -5.80 5.00
N PRO A 372 5.94 -6.87 5.20
CA PRO A 372 5.48 -7.26 6.53
C PRO A 372 6.63 -7.62 7.49
N TYR A 373 7.72 -8.17 6.96
CA TYR A 373 8.89 -8.55 7.73
C TYR A 373 9.78 -7.36 8.09
N LEU A 374 9.92 -6.38 7.18
CA LEU A 374 10.58 -5.11 7.48
C LEU A 374 9.82 -4.38 8.61
N THR A 375 8.50 -4.35 8.55
CA THR A 375 7.66 -3.79 9.61
C THR A 375 7.85 -4.55 10.93
N ARG A 376 7.86 -5.89 10.90
CA ARG A 376 8.07 -6.72 12.09
C ARG A 376 9.46 -6.50 12.68
N LEU A 377 10.52 -6.42 11.86
CA LEU A 377 11.88 -6.07 12.30
C LEU A 377 11.91 -4.73 13.02
N ALA A 378 11.27 -3.71 12.43
CA ALA A 378 11.22 -2.39 13.03
C ALA A 378 10.47 -2.37 14.37
N VAL A 379 9.30 -3.04 14.44
CA VAL A 379 8.46 -3.07 15.65
C VAL A 379 9.12 -3.86 16.78
N GLU A 380 9.65 -5.04 16.48
CA GLU A 380 10.32 -5.89 17.50
C GLU A 380 11.60 -5.25 18.04
N SER A 381 12.30 -4.49 17.20
CA SER A 381 13.54 -3.79 17.59
C SER A 381 13.32 -2.39 18.20
N ALA A 382 12.08 -1.91 18.29
CA ALA A 382 11.80 -0.53 18.74
C ALA A 382 12.28 -0.21 20.19
N LYS A 383 12.41 -1.22 21.04
CA LYS A 383 12.87 -1.06 22.43
C LYS A 383 14.33 -1.46 22.60
N ASP A 384 14.74 -2.57 22.02
CA ASP A 384 16.09 -3.14 22.09
C ASP A 384 16.33 -4.04 20.88
N ILE A 385 17.63 -4.27 20.59
CA ILE A 385 18.06 -5.17 19.51
C ILE A 385 18.34 -6.55 20.06
N ASP A 386 17.55 -7.54 19.62
CA ASP A 386 17.79 -8.96 19.81
C ASP A 386 18.28 -9.60 18.50
N PRO A 387 19.58 -9.91 18.36
CA PRO A 387 20.12 -10.52 17.14
C PRO A 387 19.51 -11.88 16.77
N ALA A 388 19.11 -12.68 17.78
CA ALA A 388 18.45 -13.96 17.55
C ALA A 388 17.08 -13.77 16.89
N LYS A 389 16.32 -12.79 17.37
CA LYS A 389 15.02 -12.42 16.82
C LYS A 389 15.13 -11.82 15.42
N ILE A 390 16.09 -10.94 15.19
CA ILE A 390 16.38 -10.38 13.87
C ILE A 390 16.66 -11.51 12.86
N LYS A 391 17.51 -12.47 13.25
CA LYS A 391 17.83 -13.63 12.42
C LYS A 391 16.60 -14.49 12.12
N GLU A 392 15.76 -14.78 13.12
CA GLU A 392 14.52 -15.53 12.95
C GLU A 392 13.61 -14.87 11.92
N ILE A 393 13.35 -13.56 12.08
CA ILE A 393 12.51 -12.79 11.16
C ILE A 393 13.13 -12.72 9.77
N GLY A 394 14.46 -12.56 9.66
CA GLY A 394 15.18 -12.56 8.39
C GLY A 394 15.04 -13.87 7.62
N ILE A 395 15.09 -15.02 8.31
CA ILE A 395 14.87 -16.35 7.70
C ILE A 395 13.43 -16.50 7.21
N GLU A 396 12.45 -16.03 7.97
CA GLU A 396 11.05 -16.05 7.54
C GLU A 396 10.82 -15.12 6.34
N ALA A 397 11.42 -13.94 6.32
CA ALA A 397 11.38 -13.01 5.21
C ALA A 397 11.98 -13.62 3.93
N GLU A 398 13.14 -14.29 4.02
CA GLU A 398 13.75 -15.00 2.89
C GLU A 398 12.80 -16.10 2.36
N LYS A 399 12.18 -16.89 3.22
CA LYS A 399 11.19 -17.91 2.81
C LYS A 399 9.98 -17.28 2.11
N ALA A 400 9.47 -16.15 2.62
CA ALA A 400 8.36 -15.44 2.01
C ALA A 400 8.72 -14.87 0.63
N MET A 401 9.91 -14.29 0.50
CA MET A 401 10.47 -13.84 -0.77
C MET A 401 10.54 -15.00 -1.78
N LEU A 402 11.17 -16.12 -1.42
CA LEU A 402 11.30 -17.29 -2.29
C LEU A 402 9.93 -17.85 -2.69
N LYS A 403 8.97 -17.90 -1.77
CA LYS A 403 7.60 -18.32 -2.08
C LYS A 403 6.93 -17.38 -3.08
N ALA A 404 7.07 -16.06 -2.90
CA ALA A 404 6.47 -15.06 -3.78
C ALA A 404 7.09 -15.06 -5.19
N THR A 405 8.37 -15.45 -5.30
CA THR A 405 9.16 -15.46 -6.54
C THR A 405 9.32 -16.85 -7.15
N SER A 406 8.57 -17.86 -6.66
CA SER A 406 8.66 -19.25 -7.14
C SER A 406 10.08 -19.85 -7.04
N GLY A 407 10.80 -19.49 -5.96
CA GLY A 407 12.16 -19.99 -5.67
C GLY A 407 13.30 -19.13 -6.18
N VAL A 408 13.01 -18.02 -6.88
CA VAL A 408 14.06 -17.13 -7.38
C VAL A 408 14.57 -16.20 -6.27
N ASN A 409 15.89 -16.17 -6.08
CA ASN A 409 16.54 -15.28 -5.13
C ASN A 409 16.69 -13.87 -5.74
N THR A 410 15.84 -12.95 -5.34
CA THR A 410 15.78 -11.58 -5.88
C THR A 410 16.48 -10.55 -4.99
N HIS A 411 16.24 -10.55 -3.67
CA HIS A 411 16.65 -9.50 -2.74
C HIS A 411 17.34 -10.02 -1.46
N LYS A 412 17.96 -11.20 -1.48
CA LYS A 412 18.55 -11.77 -0.25
C LYS A 412 19.63 -10.88 0.36
N GLY A 413 20.52 -10.30 -0.47
CA GLY A 413 21.57 -9.38 -0.02
C GLY A 413 20.96 -8.09 0.54
N ALA A 414 20.07 -7.46 -0.21
CA ALA A 414 19.35 -6.26 0.23
C ALA A 414 18.55 -6.52 1.52
N LEU A 415 17.83 -7.65 1.64
CA LEU A 415 17.12 -8.02 2.85
C LEU A 415 18.03 -8.10 4.06
N PHE A 416 19.24 -8.63 3.90
CA PHE A 416 20.19 -8.74 4.99
C PHE A 416 20.67 -7.35 5.47
N CYS A 417 21.18 -6.52 4.57
CA CYS A 417 21.73 -5.21 4.95
C CYS A 417 20.64 -4.21 5.37
N ILE A 418 19.51 -4.16 4.66
CA ILE A 418 18.36 -3.31 5.00
C ILE A 418 17.70 -3.80 6.30
N GLY A 419 17.53 -5.11 6.50
CA GLY A 419 16.90 -5.66 7.70
C GLY A 419 17.63 -5.32 8.98
N LEU A 420 18.96 -5.47 9.00
CA LEU A 420 19.80 -5.02 10.13
C LEU A 420 19.69 -3.51 10.37
N SER A 421 19.71 -2.75 9.29
CA SER A 421 19.64 -1.29 9.33
C SER A 421 18.27 -0.79 9.81
N VAL A 422 17.18 -1.46 9.42
CA VAL A 422 15.81 -1.19 9.91
C VAL A 422 15.73 -1.41 11.43
N ALA A 423 16.28 -2.52 11.94
CA ALA A 423 16.30 -2.81 13.36
C ALA A 423 17.06 -1.72 14.15
N ALA A 424 18.27 -1.37 13.70
CA ALA A 424 19.08 -0.33 14.33
C ALA A 424 18.41 1.05 14.30
N ALA A 425 17.88 1.44 13.14
CA ALA A 425 17.19 2.72 12.96
C ALA A 425 15.95 2.84 13.85
N SER A 426 15.11 1.80 13.90
CA SER A 426 13.91 1.79 14.73
C SER A 426 14.24 1.88 16.22
N CYS A 427 15.24 1.13 16.69
CA CYS A 427 15.72 1.19 18.07
C CYS A 427 16.14 2.60 18.45
N LEU A 428 17.00 3.24 17.65
CA LEU A 428 17.49 4.60 17.92
C LEU A 428 16.37 5.64 17.83
N ALA A 429 15.61 5.66 16.75
CA ALA A 429 14.53 6.62 16.57
C ALA A 429 13.50 6.56 17.70
N CYS A 430 13.16 5.36 18.19
CA CYS A 430 12.23 5.17 19.30
C CYS A 430 12.85 5.49 20.67
N SER A 431 14.13 5.20 20.91
CA SER A 431 14.79 5.45 22.21
C SER A 431 15.21 6.91 22.36
N THR A 432 15.95 7.45 21.41
CA THR A 432 16.59 8.77 21.50
C THR A 432 15.83 9.89 20.77
N GLY A 433 14.90 9.54 19.87
CA GLY A 433 14.21 10.51 19.02
C GLY A 433 15.03 10.96 17.79
N ALA A 434 16.16 10.31 17.51
CA ALA A 434 17.04 10.60 16.39
C ALA A 434 17.82 9.35 15.97
N VAL A 435 18.32 9.32 14.74
CA VAL A 435 19.23 8.27 14.24
C VAL A 435 20.59 8.91 13.97
N GLU A 436 21.47 8.83 14.97
CA GLU A 436 22.84 9.36 14.86
C GLU A 436 23.76 8.31 14.22
N ALA A 437 24.62 8.75 13.29
CA ALA A 437 25.48 7.85 12.52
C ALA A 437 26.40 6.98 13.38
N TYR A 438 26.98 7.54 14.45
CA TYR A 438 27.86 6.77 15.35
C TYR A 438 27.11 5.63 16.05
N SER A 439 26.01 5.96 16.71
CA SER A 439 25.19 4.96 17.43
C SER A 439 24.57 3.93 16.48
N PHE A 440 24.20 4.35 15.26
CA PHE A 440 23.72 3.44 14.23
C PHE A 440 24.79 2.41 13.83
N LYS A 441 26.01 2.87 13.54
CA LYS A 441 27.15 2.00 13.21
C LYS A 441 27.45 1.00 14.31
N GLU A 442 27.45 1.45 15.56
CA GLU A 442 27.68 0.59 16.72
C GLU A 442 26.62 -0.51 16.85
N LEU A 443 25.33 -0.16 16.69
CA LEU A 443 24.23 -1.14 16.80
C LEU A 443 24.26 -2.15 15.65
N VAL A 444 24.51 -1.71 14.42
CA VAL A 444 24.61 -2.62 13.26
C VAL A 444 25.77 -3.58 13.42
N SER A 445 26.97 -3.08 13.78
CA SER A 445 28.16 -3.92 14.01
C SER A 445 27.91 -4.96 15.11
N ARG A 446 27.33 -4.55 16.24
CA ARG A 446 26.98 -5.45 17.35
C ARG A 446 26.02 -6.54 16.90
N ALA A 447 24.91 -6.18 16.25
CA ALA A 447 23.93 -7.14 15.77
C ALA A 447 24.52 -8.11 14.74
N ALA A 448 25.34 -7.62 13.80
CA ALA A 448 25.99 -8.45 12.78
C ALA A 448 27.05 -9.40 13.37
N SER A 449 27.73 -9.00 14.48
CA SER A 449 28.77 -9.82 15.12
C SER A 449 28.23 -11.10 15.74
N GLU A 450 26.98 -11.09 16.20
CA GLU A 450 26.32 -12.26 16.78
C GLU A 450 25.71 -13.19 15.73
N ILE A 451 25.66 -12.78 14.45
CA ILE A 451 25.17 -13.62 13.35
C ILE A 451 26.33 -14.54 12.90
N PRO A 452 26.17 -15.87 12.98
CA PRO A 452 27.21 -16.80 12.53
C PRO A 452 27.40 -16.73 11.01
N SER A 453 28.64 -16.86 10.57
CA SER A 453 28.99 -16.89 9.16
C SER A 453 28.31 -18.08 8.47
N ALA A 454 27.54 -17.82 7.41
CA ALA A 454 26.87 -18.86 6.62
C ALA A 454 27.91 -19.59 5.76
N ARG A 455 27.75 -20.92 5.59
CA ARG A 455 28.52 -21.71 4.63
C ARG A 455 27.72 -21.81 3.32
N GLY A 456 28.40 -21.73 2.15
CA GLY A 456 27.76 -21.91 0.85
C GLY A 456 26.97 -20.71 0.31
N THR A 457 27.25 -19.50 0.78
CA THR A 457 26.77 -18.25 0.14
C THR A 457 27.83 -17.71 -0.83
N HIS A 458 27.40 -16.94 -1.86
CA HIS A 458 28.31 -16.27 -2.81
C HIS A 458 29.38 -15.43 -2.08
N GLY A 459 28.99 -14.69 -1.04
CA GLY A 459 29.93 -13.92 -0.22
C GLY A 459 30.96 -14.80 0.51
N ALA A 460 30.53 -15.95 1.06
CA ALA A 460 31.47 -16.89 1.72
C ALA A 460 32.41 -17.56 0.71
N GLU A 461 31.98 -17.76 -0.53
CA GLU A 461 32.80 -18.27 -1.63
C GLU A 461 33.77 -17.21 -2.14
N ALA A 462 33.33 -15.98 -2.34
CA ALA A 462 34.13 -14.84 -2.72
C ALA A 462 35.24 -14.57 -1.69
N LYS A 463 34.94 -14.60 -0.42
CA LYS A 463 35.93 -14.45 0.68
C LYS A 463 37.03 -15.53 0.64
N ARG A 464 36.63 -16.78 0.38
CA ARG A 464 37.59 -17.90 0.29
C ARG A 464 38.48 -17.83 -0.95
N SER A 465 37.89 -17.45 -2.09
CA SER A 465 38.56 -17.48 -3.41
C SER A 465 39.29 -16.18 -3.73
N PHE A 466 38.75 -15.03 -3.35
CA PHE A 466 39.23 -13.70 -3.74
C PHE A 466 39.63 -12.81 -2.57
N LYS A 467 39.38 -13.23 -1.32
CA LYS A 467 39.52 -12.41 -0.07
C LYS A 467 38.62 -11.19 -0.02
N ALA A 468 37.56 -11.16 -0.85
CA ALA A 468 36.58 -10.08 -0.86
C ALA A 468 35.61 -10.23 0.30
N ASP A 469 35.26 -9.11 0.94
CA ASP A 469 34.30 -9.08 2.05
C ASP A 469 32.86 -9.18 1.52
N GLY A 470 32.07 -10.08 2.13
CA GLY A 470 30.66 -10.24 1.81
C GLY A 470 29.77 -9.31 2.65
N ALA A 471 28.45 -9.40 2.44
CA ALA A 471 27.47 -8.57 3.13
C ALA A 471 27.57 -8.64 4.67
N LEU A 472 27.91 -9.81 5.23
CA LEU A 472 28.07 -9.98 6.69
C LEU A 472 29.31 -9.27 7.23
N GLU A 473 30.44 -9.35 6.53
CA GLU A 473 31.67 -8.68 6.90
C GLU A 473 31.52 -7.16 6.83
N ASN A 474 30.90 -6.65 5.77
CA ASN A 474 30.60 -5.24 5.61
C ASN A 474 29.66 -4.72 6.74
N ALA A 475 28.67 -5.52 7.13
CA ALA A 475 27.79 -5.18 8.26
C ALA A 475 28.55 -5.19 9.61
N ARG A 476 29.45 -6.16 9.83
CA ARG A 476 30.31 -6.21 11.03
C ARG A 476 31.25 -5.01 11.13
N ALA A 477 31.75 -4.54 10.01
CA ALA A 477 32.51 -3.31 9.89
C ALA A 477 31.65 -2.04 9.93
N ALA A 478 30.32 -2.17 10.02
CA ALA A 478 29.35 -1.07 10.00
C ALA A 478 29.38 -0.23 8.72
N TYR A 479 29.63 -0.87 7.57
CA TYR A 479 29.63 -0.26 6.24
C TYR A 479 30.50 1.01 6.14
N PRO A 480 31.83 0.92 6.32
CA PRO A 480 32.69 2.11 6.38
C PRO A 480 32.61 2.96 5.10
N GLU A 481 32.64 2.36 3.91
CA GLU A 481 32.58 3.04 2.61
C GLU A 481 31.23 3.77 2.42
N LEU A 482 30.15 3.21 2.95
CA LEU A 482 28.84 3.86 2.91
C LEU A 482 28.88 5.28 3.51
N PHE A 483 29.51 5.42 4.68
CA PHE A 483 29.55 6.69 5.42
C PHE A 483 30.64 7.63 4.99
N THR A 484 31.77 7.11 4.49
CA THR A 484 32.95 7.91 4.14
C THR A 484 32.97 8.31 2.65
N ASP A 485 32.22 7.59 1.80
CA ASP A 485 32.27 7.78 0.36
C ASP A 485 30.87 7.83 -0.29
N TRP A 486 30.10 6.73 -0.27
CA TRP A 486 28.87 6.62 -1.08
C TRP A 486 27.76 7.59 -0.66
N LEU A 487 27.52 7.76 0.65
CA LEU A 487 26.49 8.66 1.14
C LEU A 487 26.87 10.15 0.94
N PRO A 488 28.12 10.60 1.21
CA PRO A 488 28.58 11.91 0.78
C PRO A 488 28.43 12.17 -0.71
N TYR A 489 28.79 11.20 -1.55
CA TYR A 489 28.64 11.30 -3.00
C TYR A 489 27.15 11.41 -3.41
N TYR A 490 26.30 10.54 -2.87
CA TYR A 490 24.85 10.60 -3.10
C TYR A 490 24.27 11.98 -2.72
N ARG A 491 24.69 12.56 -1.60
CA ARG A 491 24.27 13.90 -1.15
C ARG A 491 24.75 15.00 -2.08
N SER A 492 25.97 14.92 -2.60
CA SER A 492 26.50 15.90 -3.53
C SER A 492 25.71 16.01 -4.83
N LEU A 493 24.91 15.00 -5.15
CA LEU A 493 24.03 14.92 -6.33
C LEU A 493 22.58 15.33 -6.02
N GLU A 494 22.31 16.06 -4.94
CA GLU A 494 20.96 16.52 -4.63
C GLU A 494 20.41 17.39 -5.79
N GLY A 495 19.18 17.04 -6.24
CA GLY A 495 18.54 17.71 -7.40
C GLY A 495 18.96 17.14 -8.78
N ASP A 496 19.95 16.28 -8.87
CA ASP A 496 20.32 15.63 -10.13
C ASP A 496 19.30 14.51 -10.46
N PRO A 497 18.64 14.53 -11.63
CA PRO A 497 17.71 13.47 -12.04
C PRO A 497 18.38 12.09 -12.18
N PHE A 498 19.69 12.04 -12.34
CA PHE A 498 20.50 10.81 -12.44
C PHE A 498 21.22 10.46 -11.13
N ARG A 499 20.80 11.01 -10.00
CA ARG A 499 21.42 10.80 -8.69
C ARG A 499 21.64 9.30 -8.39
N CYS A 500 20.61 8.47 -8.54
CA CYS A 500 20.72 7.02 -8.29
C CYS A 500 21.63 6.32 -9.29
N HIS A 501 21.60 6.69 -10.58
CA HIS A 501 22.45 6.09 -11.60
C HIS A 501 23.93 6.37 -11.35
N LYS A 502 24.26 7.65 -11.10
CA LYS A 502 25.66 8.05 -10.83
C LYS A 502 26.17 7.43 -9.53
N THR A 503 25.31 7.34 -8.51
CA THR A 503 25.70 6.68 -7.25
C THR A 503 25.90 5.18 -7.44
N LEU A 504 25.05 4.49 -8.23
CA LEU A 504 25.26 3.08 -8.57
C LEU A 504 26.62 2.86 -9.25
N LEU A 505 26.93 3.67 -10.27
CA LEU A 505 28.21 3.60 -10.97
C LEU A 505 29.38 3.88 -10.01
N HIS A 506 29.24 4.88 -9.11
CA HIS A 506 30.27 5.21 -8.12
C HIS A 506 30.51 4.04 -7.15
N ILE A 507 29.45 3.40 -6.64
CA ILE A 507 29.57 2.21 -5.79
C ILE A 507 30.30 1.10 -6.55
N MET A 508 30.00 0.89 -7.84
CA MET A 508 30.66 -0.13 -8.68
C MET A 508 32.16 0.11 -8.83
N THR A 509 32.66 1.33 -8.69
CA THR A 509 34.10 1.62 -8.79
C THR A 509 34.89 1.30 -7.53
N THR A 510 34.21 1.00 -6.42
CA THR A 510 34.87 0.86 -5.10
C THR A 510 34.45 -0.40 -4.34
N LEU A 511 33.37 -1.09 -4.77
CA LEU A 511 32.87 -2.28 -4.10
C LEU A 511 33.38 -3.56 -4.78
N ASP A 512 34.02 -4.44 -4.01
CA ASP A 512 34.29 -5.83 -4.43
C ASP A 512 32.96 -6.61 -4.60
N ASP A 513 32.24 -6.38 -5.71
CA ASP A 513 30.91 -6.96 -5.93
C ASP A 513 30.97 -8.49 -6.05
N THR A 514 30.52 -9.17 -4.98
CA THR A 514 30.58 -10.64 -4.90
C THR A 514 29.72 -11.35 -5.94
N ASN A 515 28.69 -10.69 -6.50
CA ASN A 515 27.89 -11.26 -7.59
C ASN A 515 28.67 -11.24 -8.92
N ILE A 516 29.41 -10.16 -9.19
CA ILE A 516 30.30 -10.08 -10.37
C ILE A 516 31.42 -11.11 -10.22
N LEU A 517 32.07 -11.15 -9.04
CA LEU A 517 33.13 -12.13 -8.77
C LEU A 517 32.66 -13.57 -8.96
N HIS A 518 31.47 -13.91 -8.51
CA HIS A 518 30.90 -15.25 -8.68
C HIS A 518 30.62 -15.59 -10.14
N ARG A 519 30.15 -14.63 -10.96
CA ARG A 519 29.77 -14.84 -12.35
C ARG A 519 30.96 -14.79 -13.34
N ARG A 520 31.92 -13.90 -13.08
CA ARG A 520 32.97 -13.50 -14.04
C ARG A 520 34.37 -13.44 -13.46
N GLY A 521 34.55 -13.73 -12.17
CA GLY A 521 35.86 -13.65 -11.51
C GLY A 521 36.42 -12.24 -11.41
N ALA A 522 37.71 -12.13 -11.05
CA ALA A 522 38.36 -10.84 -10.84
C ALA A 522 38.51 -10.01 -12.14
N GLU A 523 38.65 -10.65 -13.31
CA GLU A 523 38.72 -9.93 -14.59
C GLU A 523 37.38 -9.22 -14.89
N GLY A 524 36.25 -9.89 -14.64
CA GLY A 524 34.93 -9.29 -14.83
C GLY A 524 34.65 -8.14 -13.85
N LEU A 525 35.15 -8.22 -12.62
CA LEU A 525 35.04 -7.13 -11.63
C LEU A 525 35.86 -5.92 -12.11
N ALA A 526 37.15 -6.11 -12.42
CA ALA A 526 38.03 -5.04 -12.90
C ALA A 526 37.50 -4.36 -14.19
N HIS A 527 36.88 -5.15 -15.09
CA HIS A 527 36.21 -4.60 -16.27
C HIS A 527 35.00 -3.73 -15.89
N ALA A 528 34.13 -4.19 -14.99
CA ALA A 528 32.95 -3.45 -14.55
C ALA A 528 33.35 -2.14 -13.85
N GLU A 529 34.37 -2.16 -13.01
CA GLU A 529 34.93 -0.99 -12.32
C GLU A 529 35.43 0.07 -13.32
N ALA A 530 36.23 -0.38 -14.29
CA ALA A 530 36.81 0.50 -15.31
C ALA A 530 35.74 1.16 -16.21
N GLU A 531 34.73 0.39 -16.64
CA GLU A 531 33.65 0.92 -17.46
C GLU A 531 32.72 1.85 -16.68
N ALA A 532 32.46 1.55 -15.41
CA ALA A 532 31.70 2.44 -14.53
C ALA A 532 32.46 3.77 -14.31
N ALA A 533 33.75 3.73 -14.03
CA ALA A 533 34.60 4.91 -13.89
C ALA A 533 34.60 5.76 -15.17
N ARG A 534 34.83 5.14 -16.33
CA ARG A 534 34.83 5.81 -17.64
C ARG A 534 33.47 6.53 -17.90
N LEU A 535 32.34 5.87 -17.59
CA LEU A 535 31.04 6.46 -17.82
C LEU A 535 30.75 7.61 -16.85
N LEU A 536 31.29 7.57 -15.61
CA LEU A 536 31.15 8.69 -14.66
C LEU A 536 31.90 9.96 -15.13
N GLU A 537 33.05 9.82 -15.80
CA GLU A 537 33.82 10.94 -16.35
C GLU A 537 33.06 11.67 -17.48
N ASP A 538 32.37 10.92 -18.35
CA ASP A 538 31.52 11.48 -19.43
C ASP A 538 30.12 10.88 -19.40
N PHE A 539 29.38 11.30 -18.38
CA PHE A 539 28.08 10.71 -18.08
C PHE A 539 27.01 11.09 -19.10
N SER A 540 26.32 10.08 -19.65
CA SER A 540 25.17 10.26 -20.52
C SER A 540 24.17 9.10 -20.42
N GLU A 541 22.89 9.35 -20.70
CA GLU A 541 21.86 8.30 -20.74
C GLU A 541 22.11 7.29 -21.86
N SER A 542 22.67 7.73 -22.98
CA SER A 542 23.11 6.85 -24.06
C SER A 542 24.27 5.95 -23.63
N GLY A 543 25.20 6.48 -22.83
CA GLY A 543 26.29 5.71 -22.22
C GLY A 543 25.78 4.64 -21.27
N LEU A 544 24.80 4.95 -20.40
CA LEU A 544 24.13 3.95 -19.55
C LEU A 544 23.50 2.82 -20.38
N SER A 545 22.79 3.19 -21.46
CA SER A 545 22.13 2.21 -22.33
C SER A 545 23.15 1.34 -23.11
N SER A 546 24.31 1.88 -23.47
CA SER A 546 25.41 1.13 -24.07
C SER A 546 26.03 0.16 -23.07
N LEU A 547 26.38 0.66 -21.90
CA LEU A 547 26.97 -0.14 -20.83
C LEU A 547 26.03 -1.29 -20.39
N ASN A 548 24.72 -1.06 -20.34
CA ASN A 548 23.74 -2.12 -20.06
C ASN A 548 23.81 -3.25 -21.09
N LYS A 549 23.90 -2.93 -22.41
CA LYS A 549 24.00 -3.92 -23.46
C LYS A 549 25.30 -4.73 -23.35
N ASP A 550 26.41 -4.08 -23.00
CA ASP A 550 27.71 -4.72 -22.82
C ASP A 550 27.67 -5.67 -21.60
N PHE A 551 27.13 -5.24 -20.49
CA PHE A 551 26.99 -6.07 -19.29
C PHE A 551 26.06 -7.27 -19.50
N ILE A 552 24.94 -7.09 -20.22
CA ILE A 552 24.05 -8.21 -20.60
C ILE A 552 24.83 -9.24 -21.44
N ARG A 553 25.56 -8.78 -22.49
CA ARG A 553 26.34 -9.64 -23.37
C ARG A 553 27.40 -10.43 -22.59
N GLU A 554 28.03 -9.80 -21.61
CA GLU A 554 29.12 -10.37 -20.83
C GLU A 554 28.66 -11.07 -19.56
N ASN A 555 27.34 -11.15 -19.29
CA ASN A 555 26.76 -11.76 -18.10
C ASN A 555 27.29 -11.12 -16.79
N ILE A 556 27.47 -9.79 -16.81
CA ILE A 556 27.84 -8.98 -15.64
C ILE A 556 26.58 -8.48 -14.98
N SER A 557 26.42 -8.72 -13.67
CA SER A 557 25.30 -8.21 -12.85
C SER A 557 25.85 -7.67 -11.53
N PRO A 558 25.86 -6.33 -11.35
CA PRO A 558 26.39 -5.69 -10.14
C PRO A 558 25.33 -5.70 -9.01
N GLY A 559 24.89 -6.90 -8.60
CA GLY A 559 23.82 -7.07 -7.60
C GLY A 559 24.21 -6.58 -6.20
N GLY A 560 25.49 -6.73 -5.82
CA GLY A 560 25.99 -6.18 -4.56
C GLY A 560 25.98 -4.65 -4.56
N SER A 561 26.30 -4.03 -5.68
CA SER A 561 26.24 -2.58 -5.85
C SER A 561 24.80 -2.05 -5.78
N ALA A 562 23.83 -2.79 -6.33
CA ALA A 562 22.40 -2.50 -6.21
C ALA A 562 21.89 -2.57 -4.75
N ASP A 563 22.34 -3.61 -4.01
CA ASP A 563 22.01 -3.75 -2.58
C ASP A 563 22.56 -2.54 -1.78
N MET A 564 23.80 -2.11 -2.08
CA MET A 564 24.42 -0.95 -1.43
C MET A 564 23.79 0.38 -1.86
N LEU A 565 23.31 0.52 -3.08
CA LEU A 565 22.52 1.69 -3.49
C LEU A 565 21.21 1.77 -2.69
N SER A 566 20.49 0.65 -2.56
CA SER A 566 19.28 0.58 -1.73
C SER A 566 19.58 0.98 -0.28
N LEU A 567 20.68 0.48 0.29
CA LEU A 567 21.11 0.84 1.63
C LEU A 567 21.45 2.33 1.74
N THR A 568 22.17 2.90 0.77
CA THR A 568 22.54 4.33 0.75
C THR A 568 21.29 5.22 0.74
N ILE A 569 20.30 4.90 -0.10
CA ILE A 569 19.02 5.63 -0.17
C ILE A 569 18.28 5.54 1.17
N PHE A 570 18.25 4.35 1.78
CA PHE A 570 17.61 4.17 3.08
C PHE A 570 18.30 4.99 4.17
N ILE A 571 19.63 4.89 4.28
CA ILE A 571 20.43 5.61 5.29
C ILE A 571 20.28 7.12 5.14
N GLU A 572 20.29 7.65 3.91
CA GLU A 572 20.00 9.06 3.67
C GLU A 572 18.65 9.50 4.25
N SER A 573 17.64 8.63 4.15
CA SER A 573 16.29 8.96 4.59
C SER A 573 16.10 8.95 6.11
N ILE A 574 17.02 8.32 6.87
CA ILE A 574 16.89 8.15 8.32
C ILE A 574 17.94 8.90 9.13
N ILE A 575 19.13 9.14 8.59
CA ILE A 575 20.23 9.80 9.32
C ILE A 575 20.21 11.31 9.13
N ASN A 576 20.18 12.02 10.24
CA ASN A 576 20.09 13.48 10.27
C ASN A 576 21.42 14.17 9.98
N ASN A 577 22.52 13.67 10.58
CA ASN A 577 23.88 14.20 10.46
C ASN A 577 24.89 13.05 10.34
N ILE A 578 25.88 13.22 9.47
CA ILE A 578 26.99 12.25 9.36
C ILE A 578 28.09 12.55 10.38
N TYR A 579 28.19 13.83 10.83
CA TYR A 579 29.21 14.35 11.72
C TYR A 579 28.61 14.88 13.01
#